data_d9be33099a033f00a6d3694e4fe7162e
#
_entry.id   d9be33099a033f00a6d3694e4fe7162e
#
_cell.length_a   1.000
_cell.length_b   1.000
_cell.length_c   1.000
_cell.angle_alpha   90.00
_cell.angle_beta   90.00
_cell.angle_gamma   90.00
#
_symmetry.space_group_name_H-M   'P 1'
#
loop_
_entity.id
_entity.type
_entity.pdbx_description
1 polymer ?
#
loop_
_entity_poly.entity_id
_entity_poly.type
_entity_poly.pdbx_seq_one_letter_code
_entity_poly.pdbx_strand_id
1 'polypeptide(L)'
;TEPIIIIQGDHGPKGFSHEDFEAGDFTENFAILSAYYFPDQDYTGLYPSISPVNSFRVILNKMIGTEFPLLEDESYFSDVRAPFNFIPITDQIK
;
A
#
# COMPACT_ATOMS: atom_id res chain seq x y z
N THR A 1 -20.06 7.74 -18.89
CA THR A 1 -19.30 7.98 -17.65
C THR A 1 -17.95 7.29 -17.76
N GLU A 2 -16.87 8.05 -17.63
CA GLU A 2 -15.52 7.49 -17.65
C GLU A 2 -15.21 6.79 -16.32
N PRO A 3 -14.56 5.63 -16.37
CA PRO A 3 -14.25 4.90 -15.14
C PRO A 3 -13.08 5.49 -14.38
N ILE A 4 -13.03 5.22 -13.08
CA ILE A 4 -11.80 5.29 -12.31
C ILE A 4 -11.08 3.95 -12.51
N ILE A 5 -9.79 4.01 -12.79
CA ILE A 5 -8.97 2.81 -13.03
C ILE A 5 -7.87 2.75 -11.98
N ILE A 6 -7.75 1.58 -11.33
CA ILE A 6 -6.71 1.30 -10.36
C ILE A 6 -5.97 0.06 -10.82
N ILE A 7 -4.66 0.16 -10.94
CA ILE A 7 -3.78 -0.99 -11.21
C ILE A 7 -2.85 -1.08 -10.00
N GLN A 8 -2.92 -2.20 -9.29
CA GLN A 8 -2.19 -2.37 -8.04
C GLN A 8 -1.67 -3.80 -7.91
N GLY A 9 -0.40 -3.94 -7.59
CA GLY A 9 0.19 -5.22 -7.22
C GLY A 9 -0.12 -5.56 -5.77
N ASP A 10 -0.02 -6.83 -5.43
CA ASP A 10 -0.23 -7.34 -4.07
C ASP A 10 1.08 -7.33 -3.26
N HIS A 11 2.22 -7.37 -3.95
CA HIS A 11 3.55 -7.28 -3.34
C HIS A 11 4.54 -6.68 -4.33
N GLY A 12 5.77 -6.43 -3.88
CA GLY A 12 6.84 -5.94 -4.72
C GLY A 12 7.40 -7.01 -5.67
N PRO A 13 8.36 -6.64 -6.52
CA PRO A 13 8.93 -7.55 -7.53
C PRO A 13 9.70 -8.74 -6.93
N LYS A 14 10.13 -8.64 -5.67
CA LYS A 14 10.84 -9.68 -4.96
C LYS A 14 9.93 -10.31 -3.91
N GLY A 15 9.81 -11.63 -3.93
CA GLY A 15 9.06 -12.39 -2.94
C GLY A 15 9.69 -12.30 -1.54
N PHE A 16 8.89 -12.62 -0.54
CA PHE A 16 9.36 -12.63 0.85
C PHE A 16 10.13 -13.90 1.14
N SER A 17 11.31 -13.76 1.75
CA SER A 17 12.12 -14.87 2.22
C SER A 17 12.61 -14.62 3.64
N HIS A 18 12.98 -15.71 4.32
CA HIS A 18 13.56 -15.60 5.65
C HIS A 18 14.91 -14.86 5.62
N GLU A 19 15.68 -15.05 4.56
CA GLU A 19 16.97 -14.38 4.38
C GLU A 19 16.78 -12.87 4.24
N ASP A 20 15.76 -12.43 3.49
CA ASP A 20 15.43 -11.01 3.35
C ASP A 20 15.05 -10.41 4.69
N PHE A 21 14.28 -11.12 5.49
CA PHE A 21 13.91 -10.68 6.83
C PHE A 21 15.13 -10.49 7.73
N GLU A 22 16.05 -11.48 7.74
CA GLU A 22 17.28 -11.39 8.53
C GLU A 22 18.20 -10.26 8.05
N ALA A 23 18.22 -10.00 6.76
CA ALA A 23 18.99 -8.89 6.19
C ALA A 23 18.35 -7.52 6.48
N GLY A 24 17.10 -7.47 6.91
CA GLY A 24 16.38 -6.22 7.18
C GLY A 24 16.06 -5.42 5.91
N ASP A 25 16.07 -6.07 4.75
CA ASP A 25 15.82 -5.43 3.46
C ASP A 25 14.42 -5.76 2.97
N PHE A 26 13.50 -4.86 3.21
CA PHE A 26 12.10 -5.01 2.82
C PHE A 26 11.70 -4.12 1.64
N THR A 27 12.59 -3.26 1.17
CA THR A 27 12.24 -2.22 0.18
C THR A 27 11.63 -2.83 -1.08
N GLU A 28 12.28 -3.82 -1.68
CA GLU A 28 11.77 -4.46 -2.89
C GLU A 28 10.51 -5.28 -2.65
N ASN A 29 10.37 -5.88 -1.46
CA ASN A 29 9.21 -6.69 -1.11
C ASN A 29 7.93 -5.85 -1.01
N PHE A 30 8.05 -4.62 -0.53
CA PHE A 30 6.94 -3.71 -0.29
C PHE A 30 6.78 -2.64 -1.37
N ALA A 31 7.64 -2.61 -2.38
CA ALA A 31 7.56 -1.67 -3.51
C ALA A 31 6.53 -2.16 -4.53
N ILE A 32 5.25 -2.05 -4.20
CA ILE A 32 4.15 -2.49 -5.07
C ILE A 32 3.97 -1.54 -6.24
N LEU A 33 3.53 -2.09 -7.39
CA LEU A 33 3.04 -1.28 -8.48
C LEU A 33 1.70 -0.66 -8.07
N SER A 34 1.59 0.66 -8.22
CA SER A 34 0.34 1.37 -7.95
C SER A 34 0.17 2.45 -8.99
N ALA A 35 -0.89 2.38 -9.78
CA ALA A 35 -1.22 3.37 -10.79
C ALA A 35 -2.71 3.68 -10.74
N TYR A 36 -3.04 4.96 -10.90
CA TYR A 36 -4.40 5.46 -10.78
C TYR A 36 -4.76 6.32 -11.99
N TYR A 37 -5.98 6.16 -12.47
CA TYR A 37 -6.56 7.09 -13.44
C TYR A 37 -7.88 7.62 -12.89
N PHE A 38 -7.96 8.93 -12.73
CA PHE A 38 -9.19 9.63 -12.37
C PHE A 38 -9.63 10.51 -13.53
N PRO A 39 -10.87 10.36 -14.03
CA PRO A 39 -11.34 11.13 -15.19
C PRO A 39 -11.26 12.65 -15.02
N ASP A 40 -11.44 13.15 -13.79
CA ASP A 40 -11.35 14.58 -13.48
C ASP A 40 -9.92 15.08 -13.31
N GLN A 41 -8.92 14.17 -13.37
CA GLN A 41 -7.50 14.49 -13.21
C GLN A 41 -7.15 15.11 -11.85
N ASP A 42 -8.00 14.97 -10.87
CA ASP A 42 -7.77 15.46 -9.52
C ASP A 42 -7.23 14.34 -8.63
N TYR A 43 -5.92 14.32 -8.43
CA TYR A 43 -5.20 13.34 -7.63
C TYR A 43 -4.81 13.87 -6.26
N THR A 44 -5.44 14.94 -5.79
CA THR A 44 -5.03 15.70 -4.59
C THR A 44 -4.95 14.85 -3.33
N GLY A 45 -5.80 13.86 -3.20
CA GLY A 45 -5.81 12.99 -2.00
C GLY A 45 -4.71 11.94 -1.96
N LEU A 46 -4.02 11.70 -3.07
CA LEU A 46 -2.96 10.69 -3.16
C LEU A 46 -1.61 11.30 -2.79
N TYR A 47 -0.74 10.50 -2.20
CA TYR A 47 0.61 10.91 -1.82
C TYR A 47 1.59 9.74 -1.98
N PRO A 48 2.91 9.99 -2.12
CA PRO A 48 3.88 8.93 -2.49
C PRO A 48 3.98 7.76 -1.54
N SER A 49 3.78 7.98 -0.24
CA SER A 49 3.89 6.94 0.79
C SER A 49 2.54 6.28 1.13
N ILE A 50 1.47 6.53 0.30
CA ILE A 50 0.14 6.02 0.60
C ILE A 50 0.12 4.49 0.61
N SER A 51 -0.45 3.90 1.66
CA SER A 51 -0.69 2.47 1.75
C SER A 51 -2.01 2.09 1.07
N PRO A 52 -2.18 0.82 0.67
CA PRO A 52 -3.41 0.38 -0.01
C PRO A 52 -4.70 0.65 0.78
N VAL A 53 -4.67 0.56 2.10
CA VAL A 53 -5.84 0.85 2.93
C VAL A 53 -6.28 2.30 2.78
N ASN A 54 -5.34 3.22 2.66
CA ASN A 54 -5.63 4.63 2.48
C ASN A 54 -5.97 4.98 1.02
N SER A 55 -5.38 4.29 0.05
CA SER A 55 -5.73 4.46 -1.37
C SER A 55 -7.24 4.26 -1.58
N PHE A 56 -7.78 3.18 -1.05
CA PHE A 56 -9.21 2.89 -1.19
C PHE A 56 -10.08 3.85 -0.39
N ARG A 57 -9.63 4.35 0.75
CA ARG A 57 -10.35 5.39 1.49
C ARG A 57 -10.45 6.66 0.69
N VAL A 58 -9.36 7.11 0.09
CA VAL A 58 -9.35 8.28 -0.81
C VAL A 58 -10.31 8.07 -1.98
N ILE A 59 -10.26 6.91 -2.62
CA ILE A 59 -11.09 6.62 -3.78
C ILE A 59 -12.57 6.58 -3.42
N LEU A 60 -12.95 5.91 -2.33
CA LEU A 60 -14.34 5.83 -1.90
C LEU A 60 -14.87 7.21 -1.50
N ASN A 61 -14.07 8.00 -0.79
CA ASN A 61 -14.44 9.37 -0.43
C ASN A 61 -14.72 10.21 -1.68
N LYS A 62 -13.91 10.02 -2.71
CA LYS A 62 -14.06 10.74 -3.98
C LYS A 62 -15.25 10.25 -4.81
N MET A 63 -15.43 8.93 -4.92
CA MET A 63 -16.44 8.33 -5.82
C MET A 63 -17.86 8.42 -5.30
N ILE A 64 -18.06 8.15 -4.03
CA ILE A 64 -19.38 8.00 -3.44
C ILE A 64 -19.63 8.94 -2.25
N GLY A 65 -18.72 9.88 -2.04
CA GLY A 65 -18.89 10.91 -1.02
C GLY A 65 -18.83 10.41 0.42
N THR A 66 -18.16 9.28 0.67
CA THR A 66 -17.91 8.82 2.04
C THR A 66 -16.93 9.77 2.73
N GLU A 67 -16.88 9.68 4.05
CA GLU A 67 -15.99 10.50 4.87
C GLU A 67 -15.08 9.61 5.72
N PHE A 68 -14.53 8.57 5.14
CA PHE A 68 -13.60 7.69 5.84
C PHE A 68 -12.33 8.45 6.22
N PRO A 69 -11.98 8.50 7.51
CA PRO A 69 -10.70 9.09 7.91
C PRO A 69 -9.56 8.24 7.38
N LEU A 70 -8.43 8.87 7.04
CA LEU A 70 -7.24 8.12 6.70
C LEU A 70 -6.63 7.52 7.96
N LEU A 71 -6.10 6.32 7.82
CA LEU A 71 -5.34 5.64 8.85
C LEU A 71 -3.85 5.97 8.70
N GLU A 72 -3.05 5.59 9.67
CA GLU A 72 -1.61 5.69 9.51
C GLU A 72 -1.12 4.69 8.46
N ASP A 73 -0.14 5.09 7.65
CA ASP A 73 0.46 4.23 6.63
C ASP A 73 1.52 3.36 7.29
N GLU A 74 1.09 2.24 7.85
CA GLU A 74 1.94 1.28 8.54
C GLU A 74 2.08 0.00 7.74
N SER A 75 3.28 -0.56 7.73
CA SER A 75 3.59 -1.83 7.09
C SER A 75 4.14 -2.81 8.11
N TYR A 76 3.74 -4.06 7.96
CA TYR A 76 4.11 -5.13 8.88
C TYR A 76 4.64 -6.32 8.09
N PHE A 77 5.65 -6.98 8.63
CA PHE A 77 6.13 -8.26 8.12
C PHE A 77 5.66 -9.37 9.05
N SER A 78 5.28 -10.51 8.46
CA SER A 78 5.07 -11.75 9.21
C SER A 78 5.73 -12.91 8.48
N ASP A 79 6.36 -13.80 9.23
CA ASP A 79 6.97 -15.01 8.70
C ASP A 79 5.91 -16.12 8.63
N VAL A 80 5.97 -16.95 7.59
CA VAL A 80 5.08 -18.10 7.42
C VAL A 80 5.12 -19.06 8.61
N ARG A 81 6.25 -19.09 9.34
CA ARG A 81 6.43 -19.91 10.54
C ARG A 81 5.79 -19.31 11.79
N ALA A 82 5.46 -18.03 11.76
CA ALA A 82 4.80 -17.30 12.84
C ALA A 82 3.87 -16.24 12.22
N PRO A 83 2.79 -16.66 11.53
CA PRO A 83 2.01 -15.77 10.66
C PRO A 83 1.23 -14.69 11.43
N PHE A 84 1.02 -14.85 12.71
CA PHE A 84 0.32 -13.86 13.54
C PHE A 84 1.27 -12.94 14.32
N ASN A 85 2.58 -13.15 14.17
CA ASN A 85 3.57 -12.27 14.76
C ASN A 85 3.89 -11.13 13.79
N PHE A 86 3.12 -10.03 13.87
CA PHE A 86 3.27 -8.89 12.99
C PHE A 86 4.39 -7.98 13.50
N ILE A 87 5.43 -7.82 12.68
CA ILE A 87 6.60 -7.02 13.02
C ILE A 87 6.50 -5.70 12.25
N PRO A 88 6.42 -4.55 12.94
CA PRO A 88 6.34 -3.25 12.25
C PRO A 88 7.66 -2.94 11.54
N ILE A 89 7.57 -2.61 10.26
CA ILE A 89 8.73 -2.31 9.40
C ILE A 89 8.59 -0.99 8.65
N THR A 90 7.62 -0.17 9.00
CA THR A 90 7.31 1.07 8.29
C THR A 90 8.53 1.95 8.10
N ASP A 91 9.37 2.09 9.13
CA ASP A 91 10.56 2.93 9.08
C ASP A 91 11.68 2.34 8.21
N GLN A 92 11.60 1.07 7.85
CA GLN A 92 12.62 0.37 7.07
C GLN A 92 12.34 0.40 5.57
N ILE A 93 11.15 0.86 5.16
CA ILE A 93 10.72 0.89 3.75
C ILE A 93 10.44 2.29 3.21
N LYS A 94 10.74 3.30 3.99
CA LYS A 94 10.59 4.70 3.54
C LYS A 94 11.71 5.14 2.62
#